data_c1d2b5b9c812929393fe2bb92e9b7495
#
_entry.id   c1d2b5b9c812929393fe2bb92e9b7495
#
_cell.length_a   1.000
_cell.length_b   1.000
_cell.length_c   1.000
_cell.angle_alpha   90.00
_cell.angle_beta   90.00
_cell.angle_gamma   90.00
#
_symmetry.space_group_name_H-M   'P 1'
#
loop_
_entity.id
_entity.type
_entity.pdbx_description
1 polymer ?
#
loop_
_entity_poly.entity_id
_entity_poly.type
_entity_poly.pdbx_seq_one_letter_code
_entity_poly.pdbx_strand_id
1 'polypeptide(L)'
;MLERIVEKIQEAGEPYANKRHLPKLTGGSLSVFGFSAGLEFTRDVQETKSFQFKLTQLARKLTEQGYGILILIDELQANSPEIRQLVTAYQELVGEGLNVALVMAGLPGAVSATLNDRVLTFLNRARKVTLEPLSVGDVDTYYQRAFEELGLDIPGDLRLDAARATQGSPYMLQLIGYNIANRCQAGERVTQEQVDGAIEASKVDFENDVCETTLAALSDQDVAFLVAMADDEDGASRISDVAERMSVTPDYAQKYRRRLIDAGVIEQARRGYVRFAVPYMLDYLRSQL
;
A
#
# COMPACT_ATOMS: atom_id res chain seq x y z
N MET A 1 -5.58 -11.72 -13.50
CA MET A 1 -6.01 -11.11 -12.22
C MET A 1 -7.50 -11.35 -11.95
N LEU A 2 -8.40 -11.01 -12.85
CA LEU A 2 -9.86 -11.04 -12.63
C LEU A 2 -10.42 -12.44 -12.31
N GLU A 3 -9.97 -13.48 -12.98
CA GLU A 3 -10.41 -14.87 -12.68
C GLU A 3 -10.01 -15.31 -11.28
N ARG A 4 -8.79 -14.95 -10.83
CA ARG A 4 -8.33 -15.24 -9.46
C ARG A 4 -9.17 -14.54 -8.38
N ILE A 5 -9.78 -13.39 -8.69
CA ILE A 5 -10.71 -12.72 -7.76
C ILE A 5 -11.98 -13.55 -7.57
N VAL A 6 -12.56 -14.06 -8.66
CA VAL A 6 -13.75 -14.92 -8.58
C VAL A 6 -13.43 -16.22 -7.85
N GLU A 7 -12.30 -16.86 -8.15
CA GLU A 7 -11.84 -18.08 -7.45
C GLU A 7 -11.68 -17.84 -5.95
N LYS A 8 -10.98 -16.77 -5.54
CA LYS A 8 -10.81 -16.44 -4.12
C LYS A 8 -12.13 -16.13 -3.40
N ILE A 9 -13.07 -15.47 -4.06
CA ILE A 9 -14.41 -15.22 -3.47
C ILE A 9 -15.15 -16.55 -3.30
N GLN A 10 -15.02 -17.48 -4.26
CA GLN A 10 -15.61 -18.81 -4.17
C GLN A 10 -15.01 -19.62 -3.03
N GLU A 11 -13.68 -19.68 -2.93
CA GLU A 11 -12.97 -20.36 -1.83
C GLU A 11 -13.35 -19.79 -0.46
N ALA A 12 -13.36 -18.45 -0.32
CA ALA A 12 -13.73 -17.80 0.93
C ALA A 12 -15.21 -18.03 1.32
N GLY A 13 -16.09 -18.22 0.34
CA GLY A 13 -17.52 -18.48 0.57
C GLY A 13 -17.85 -19.93 0.91
N GLU A 14 -17.00 -20.89 0.58
CA GLU A 14 -17.23 -22.30 0.78
C GLU A 14 -17.59 -22.72 2.23
N PRO A 15 -16.89 -22.23 3.28
CA PRO A 15 -17.23 -22.53 4.66
C PRO A 15 -18.62 -22.05 5.10
N TYR A 16 -19.13 -21.00 4.46
CA TYR A 16 -20.43 -20.41 4.77
C TYR A 16 -21.56 -21.09 3.99
N ALA A 17 -21.28 -21.58 2.79
CA ALA A 17 -22.22 -22.37 1.99
C ALA A 17 -22.64 -23.67 2.67
N ASN A 18 -21.73 -24.30 3.42
CA ASN A 18 -21.98 -25.56 4.12
C ASN A 18 -22.80 -25.40 5.42
N LYS A 19 -22.99 -24.20 5.95
CA LYS A 19 -23.76 -23.96 7.18
C LYS A 19 -25.29 -23.92 7.00
N ARG A 20 -25.77 -23.83 5.78
CA ARG A 20 -27.21 -23.86 5.45
C ARG A 20 -27.44 -24.94 4.40
N HIS A 21 -27.80 -26.17 4.83
CA HIS A 21 -28.29 -27.31 4.05
C HIS A 21 -28.34 -27.12 2.52
N LEU A 22 -27.19 -27.08 1.87
CA LEU A 22 -27.08 -27.17 0.43
C LEU A 22 -26.86 -28.64 0.06
N PRO A 23 -27.62 -29.24 -0.89
CA PRO A 23 -27.41 -30.62 -1.26
C PRO A 23 -26.00 -30.84 -1.79
N LYS A 24 -25.33 -31.86 -1.25
CA LYS A 24 -24.04 -32.35 -1.77
C LYS A 24 -24.24 -32.84 -3.20
N LEU A 25 -23.63 -32.17 -4.15
CA LEU A 25 -23.52 -32.65 -5.52
C LEU A 25 -22.15 -33.27 -5.74
N THR A 26 -22.15 -34.59 -5.82
CA THR A 26 -21.01 -35.40 -6.22
C THR A 26 -20.88 -35.38 -7.74
N GLY A 27 -19.84 -34.76 -8.25
CA GLY A 27 -19.51 -34.77 -9.68
C GLY A 27 -18.70 -33.52 -10.06
N GLY A 28 -17.44 -33.73 -10.39
CA GLY A 28 -16.42 -32.70 -10.55
C GLY A 28 -16.78 -31.46 -11.33
N SER A 29 -16.21 -30.36 -10.88
CA SER A 29 -16.16 -29.03 -11.44
C SER A 29 -17.27 -28.05 -11.05
N LEU A 30 -16.90 -27.02 -10.25
CA LEU A 30 -17.63 -25.76 -10.00
C LEU A 30 -19.05 -25.86 -9.41
N SER A 31 -19.24 -26.64 -8.39
CA SER A 31 -20.49 -26.65 -7.61
C SER A 31 -20.34 -26.05 -6.20
N VAL A 32 -19.48 -25.04 -6.05
CA VAL A 32 -19.12 -24.51 -4.73
C VAL A 32 -20.27 -23.78 -4.03
N PHE A 33 -21.26 -23.27 -4.78
CA PHE A 33 -22.41 -22.56 -4.20
C PHE A 33 -23.76 -23.09 -4.64
N GLY A 34 -23.90 -24.39 -4.95
CA GLY A 34 -25.17 -24.95 -5.37
C GLY A 34 -25.72 -24.30 -6.64
N PHE A 35 -24.89 -23.99 -7.61
CA PHE A 35 -25.24 -23.45 -8.92
C PHE A 35 -26.00 -24.46 -9.83
N SER A 36 -26.41 -25.59 -9.30
CA SER A 36 -27.03 -26.67 -10.06
C SER A 36 -28.55 -26.66 -10.08
N ALA A 37 -29.20 -25.68 -9.46
CA ALA A 37 -30.67 -25.58 -9.60
C ALA A 37 -31.03 -24.79 -10.85
N GLY A 38 -31.07 -25.44 -12.01
CA GLY A 38 -31.73 -24.95 -13.21
C GLY A 38 -30.90 -24.44 -14.37
N LEU A 39 -29.57 -24.52 -14.31
CA LEU A 39 -28.71 -24.20 -15.47
C LEU A 39 -27.71 -25.35 -15.69
N GLU A 40 -28.02 -26.24 -16.60
CA GLU A 40 -27.04 -27.17 -17.18
C GLU A 40 -25.97 -26.35 -17.92
N PHE A 41 -24.88 -26.03 -17.23
CA PHE A 41 -23.69 -25.48 -17.88
C PHE A 41 -22.88 -26.62 -18.49
N THR A 42 -23.04 -26.84 -19.80
CA THR A 42 -22.09 -27.64 -20.55
C THR A 42 -20.70 -26.99 -20.47
N ARG A 43 -19.66 -27.78 -20.40
CA ARG A 43 -18.24 -27.35 -20.26
C ARG A 43 -17.86 -26.24 -21.25
N ASP A 44 -18.40 -26.28 -22.47
CA ASP A 44 -18.16 -25.30 -23.54
C ASP A 44 -18.78 -23.91 -23.29
N VAL A 45 -19.78 -23.80 -22.41
CA VAL A 45 -20.44 -22.55 -22.08
C VAL A 45 -19.74 -21.82 -20.91
N GLN A 46 -18.93 -22.53 -20.12
CA GLN A 46 -18.18 -21.93 -18.99
C GLN A 46 -16.99 -21.09 -19.45
N GLU A 47 -16.32 -21.48 -20.55
CA GLU A 47 -15.18 -20.74 -21.09
C GLU A 47 -15.58 -19.42 -21.77
N THR A 48 -16.83 -19.28 -22.20
CA THR A 48 -17.31 -18.11 -22.95
C THR A 48 -17.99 -17.02 -22.11
N LYS A 49 -18.27 -17.27 -20.83
CA LYS A 49 -18.92 -16.25 -19.97
C LYS A 49 -17.92 -15.24 -19.46
N SER A 50 -18.22 -13.94 -19.70
CA SER A 50 -17.38 -12.84 -19.26
C SER A 50 -17.18 -12.84 -17.74
N PHE A 51 -16.04 -12.35 -17.28
CA PHE A 51 -15.74 -12.10 -15.86
C PHE A 51 -16.90 -11.40 -15.13
N GLN A 52 -17.45 -10.37 -15.76
CA GLN A 52 -18.57 -9.58 -15.25
C GLN A 52 -19.79 -10.44 -14.97
N PHE A 53 -20.18 -11.32 -15.89
CA PHE A 53 -21.31 -12.23 -15.69
C PHE A 53 -21.10 -13.15 -14.50
N LYS A 54 -19.91 -13.75 -14.37
CA LYS A 54 -19.57 -14.66 -13.27
C LYS A 54 -19.64 -13.91 -11.93
N LEU A 55 -19.05 -12.71 -11.85
CA LEU A 55 -19.06 -11.89 -10.65
C LEU A 55 -20.47 -11.44 -10.25
N THR A 56 -21.30 -11.04 -11.23
CA THR A 56 -22.71 -10.63 -10.97
C THR A 56 -23.53 -11.79 -10.41
N GLN A 57 -23.44 -12.98 -11.00
CA GLN A 57 -24.17 -14.15 -10.51
C GLN A 57 -23.78 -14.53 -9.08
N LEU A 58 -22.47 -14.46 -8.79
CA LEU A 58 -21.94 -14.72 -7.45
C LEU A 58 -22.43 -13.69 -6.44
N ALA A 59 -22.35 -12.40 -6.79
CA ALA A 59 -22.77 -11.29 -5.93
C ALA A 59 -24.28 -11.35 -5.62
N ARG A 60 -25.14 -11.62 -6.61
CA ARG A 60 -26.57 -11.78 -6.42
C ARG A 60 -26.89 -12.89 -5.41
N LYS A 61 -26.28 -14.06 -5.61
CA LYS A 61 -26.52 -15.21 -4.75
C LYS A 61 -26.06 -14.98 -3.31
N LEU A 62 -24.91 -14.36 -3.11
CA LEU A 62 -24.42 -14.02 -1.78
C LEU A 62 -25.33 -12.98 -1.13
N THR A 63 -25.76 -11.96 -1.87
CA THR A 63 -26.68 -10.93 -1.38
C THR A 63 -28.02 -11.52 -0.94
N GLU A 64 -28.61 -12.43 -1.74
CA GLU A 64 -29.86 -13.16 -1.40
C GLU A 64 -29.74 -13.99 -0.12
N GLN A 65 -28.54 -14.47 0.18
CA GLN A 65 -28.23 -15.22 1.40
C GLN A 65 -27.86 -14.31 2.60
N GLY A 66 -27.86 -12.99 2.41
CA GLY A 66 -27.53 -12.00 3.44
C GLY A 66 -26.01 -11.81 3.64
N TYR A 67 -25.18 -12.26 2.68
CA TYR A 67 -23.74 -12.03 2.65
C TYR A 67 -23.37 -10.88 1.72
N GLY A 68 -22.13 -10.42 1.82
CA GLY A 68 -21.56 -9.42 0.91
C GLY A 68 -20.18 -9.83 0.41
N ILE A 69 -19.70 -9.12 -0.60
CA ILE A 69 -18.36 -9.26 -1.15
C ILE A 69 -17.57 -7.99 -0.84
N LEU A 70 -16.43 -8.13 -0.18
CA LEU A 70 -15.42 -7.09 -0.03
C LEU A 70 -14.23 -7.40 -0.94
N ILE A 71 -13.99 -6.55 -1.92
CA ILE A 71 -12.86 -6.66 -2.84
C ILE A 71 -11.76 -5.71 -2.35
N LEU A 72 -10.57 -6.25 -2.11
CA LEU A 72 -9.39 -5.50 -1.69
C LEU A 72 -8.35 -5.57 -2.80
N ILE A 73 -7.91 -4.41 -3.29
CA ILE A 73 -6.84 -4.28 -4.28
C ILE A 73 -5.70 -3.52 -3.64
N ASP A 74 -4.57 -4.17 -3.50
CA ASP A 74 -3.32 -3.53 -3.09
C ASP A 74 -2.40 -3.36 -4.30
N GLU A 75 -1.44 -2.46 -4.20
CA GLU A 75 -0.51 -2.11 -5.28
C GLU A 75 -1.22 -1.70 -6.58
N LEU A 76 -2.17 -0.80 -6.47
CA LEU A 76 -2.90 -0.28 -7.62
C LEU A 76 -1.94 0.25 -8.69
N GLN A 77 -2.07 -0.26 -9.92
CA GLN A 77 -1.27 0.17 -11.05
C GLN A 77 -2.04 1.18 -11.91
N ALA A 78 -1.35 2.25 -12.30
CA ALA A 78 -1.92 3.25 -13.19
C ALA A 78 -2.29 2.65 -14.56
N ASN A 79 -3.44 3.04 -15.09
CA ASN A 79 -3.90 2.67 -16.43
C ASN A 79 -4.07 1.15 -16.69
N SER A 80 -4.24 0.33 -15.63
CA SER A 80 -4.49 -1.11 -15.78
C SER A 80 -5.84 -1.38 -16.44
N PRO A 81 -5.88 -2.12 -17.57
CA PRO A 81 -7.13 -2.53 -18.21
C PRO A 81 -7.99 -3.41 -17.30
N GLU A 82 -7.34 -4.27 -16.49
CA GLU A 82 -8.02 -5.17 -15.55
C GLU A 82 -8.69 -4.39 -14.43
N ILE A 83 -8.03 -3.35 -13.90
CA ILE A 83 -8.65 -2.47 -12.89
C ILE A 83 -9.85 -1.76 -13.49
N ARG A 84 -9.73 -1.23 -14.72
CA ARG A 84 -10.87 -0.59 -15.40
C ARG A 84 -12.04 -1.55 -15.57
N GLN A 85 -11.79 -2.79 -16.00
CA GLN A 85 -12.83 -3.81 -16.17
C GLN A 85 -13.49 -4.18 -14.82
N LEU A 86 -12.69 -4.39 -13.77
CA LEU A 86 -13.19 -4.69 -12.43
C LEU A 86 -14.06 -3.56 -11.88
N VAL A 87 -13.58 -2.32 -11.98
CA VAL A 87 -14.29 -1.15 -11.46
C VAL A 87 -15.59 -0.90 -12.23
N THR A 88 -15.61 -1.14 -13.55
CA THR A 88 -16.84 -1.07 -14.35
C THR A 88 -17.84 -2.14 -13.91
N ALA A 89 -17.40 -3.37 -13.71
CA ALA A 89 -18.25 -4.44 -13.19
C ALA A 89 -18.79 -4.10 -11.78
N TYR A 90 -17.93 -3.58 -10.89
CA TYR A 90 -18.33 -3.14 -9.56
C TYR A 90 -19.42 -2.06 -9.61
N GLN A 91 -19.29 -1.06 -10.51
CA GLN A 91 -20.31 -0.03 -10.69
C GLN A 91 -21.70 -0.61 -11.01
N GLU A 92 -21.75 -1.63 -11.86
CA GLU A 92 -23.01 -2.30 -12.22
C GLU A 92 -23.59 -3.07 -11.02
N LEU A 93 -22.75 -3.80 -10.27
CA LEU A 93 -23.19 -4.51 -9.07
C LEU A 93 -23.80 -3.56 -8.04
N VAL A 94 -23.17 -2.40 -7.82
CA VAL A 94 -23.72 -1.34 -6.94
C VAL A 94 -25.03 -0.78 -7.51
N GLY A 95 -25.12 -0.58 -8.83
CA GLY A 95 -26.33 -0.12 -9.51
C GLY A 95 -27.51 -1.09 -9.37
N GLU A 96 -27.24 -2.39 -9.28
CA GLU A 96 -28.24 -3.43 -9.01
C GLU A 96 -28.60 -3.57 -7.51
N GLY A 97 -27.97 -2.79 -6.63
CA GLY A 97 -28.21 -2.84 -5.19
C GLY A 97 -27.62 -4.09 -4.50
N LEU A 98 -26.64 -4.74 -5.11
CA LEU A 98 -25.98 -5.91 -4.54
C LEU A 98 -25.02 -5.51 -3.40
N ASN A 99 -24.87 -6.40 -2.43
CA ASN A 99 -24.03 -6.16 -1.25
C ASN A 99 -22.52 -6.35 -1.59
N VAL A 100 -21.94 -5.34 -2.18
CA VAL A 100 -20.52 -5.34 -2.61
C VAL A 100 -19.80 -4.09 -2.14
N ALA A 101 -18.54 -4.23 -1.77
CA ALA A 101 -17.66 -3.12 -1.43
C ALA A 101 -16.29 -3.30 -2.10
N LEU A 102 -15.65 -2.18 -2.46
CA LEU A 102 -14.33 -2.15 -3.09
C LEU A 102 -13.42 -1.19 -2.34
N VAL A 103 -12.25 -1.65 -1.96
CA VAL A 103 -11.17 -0.86 -1.40
C VAL A 103 -9.94 -1.03 -2.27
N MET A 104 -9.33 0.07 -2.64
CA MET A 104 -8.11 0.08 -3.47
C MET A 104 -7.04 0.90 -2.78
N ALA A 105 -5.83 0.38 -2.73
CA ALA A 105 -4.65 1.06 -2.20
C ALA A 105 -3.54 1.11 -3.27
N GLY A 106 -2.73 2.14 -3.24
CA GLY A 106 -1.62 2.31 -4.17
C GLY A 106 -0.91 3.65 -3.99
N LEU A 107 0.17 3.84 -4.72
CA LEU A 107 0.91 5.10 -4.73
C LEU A 107 0.05 6.27 -5.22
N PRO A 108 0.34 7.50 -4.79
CA PRO A 108 -0.46 8.69 -5.12
C PRO A 108 -0.71 8.87 -6.62
N GLY A 109 0.30 8.62 -7.46
CA GLY A 109 0.19 8.71 -8.92
C GLY A 109 -0.78 7.69 -9.51
N ALA A 110 -0.74 6.44 -9.05
CA ALA A 110 -1.62 5.37 -9.51
C ALA A 110 -3.08 5.64 -9.11
N VAL A 111 -3.30 6.07 -7.86
CA VAL A 111 -4.63 6.47 -7.35
C VAL A 111 -5.16 7.65 -8.16
N SER A 112 -4.34 8.69 -8.35
CA SER A 112 -4.71 9.88 -9.14
C SER A 112 -5.06 9.52 -10.58
N ALA A 113 -4.26 8.68 -11.24
CA ALA A 113 -4.52 8.23 -12.62
C ALA A 113 -5.85 7.46 -12.71
N THR A 114 -6.14 6.59 -11.75
CA THR A 114 -7.39 5.82 -11.71
C THR A 114 -8.61 6.72 -11.47
N LEU A 115 -8.51 7.69 -10.56
CA LEU A 115 -9.59 8.64 -10.28
C LEU A 115 -9.86 9.60 -11.45
N ASN A 116 -8.85 9.92 -12.25
CA ASN A 116 -8.95 10.80 -13.42
C ASN A 116 -9.28 10.03 -14.71
N ASP A 117 -9.48 8.71 -14.64
CA ASP A 117 -9.90 7.91 -15.80
C ASP A 117 -11.31 8.34 -16.25
N ARG A 118 -11.43 8.65 -17.55
CA ARG A 118 -12.68 9.17 -18.13
C ARG A 118 -13.85 8.18 -18.05
N VAL A 119 -13.57 6.89 -17.96
CA VAL A 119 -14.57 5.82 -17.86
C VAL A 119 -15.01 5.62 -16.41
N LEU A 120 -14.11 5.85 -15.45
CA LEU A 120 -14.30 5.53 -14.03
C LEU A 120 -14.76 6.73 -13.19
N THR A 121 -15.48 7.66 -13.80
CA THR A 121 -15.89 8.94 -13.14
C THR A 121 -16.67 8.75 -11.85
N PHE A 122 -17.36 7.63 -11.66
CA PHE A 122 -18.11 7.35 -10.43
C PHE A 122 -17.21 7.19 -9.21
N LEU A 123 -15.93 6.80 -9.38
CA LEU A 123 -14.93 6.72 -8.31
C LEU A 123 -14.67 8.06 -7.61
N ASN A 124 -15.01 9.19 -8.24
CA ASN A 124 -14.92 10.50 -7.60
C ASN A 124 -15.79 10.62 -6.35
N ARG A 125 -16.82 9.76 -6.20
CA ARG A 125 -17.69 9.66 -5.03
C ARG A 125 -17.14 8.75 -3.95
N ALA A 126 -16.06 8.00 -4.22
CA ALA A 126 -15.42 7.13 -3.25
C ALA A 126 -14.79 7.95 -2.12
N ARG A 127 -14.81 7.39 -0.91
CA ARG A 127 -14.06 7.95 0.21
C ARG A 127 -12.57 7.82 -0.07
N LYS A 128 -11.85 8.93 0.00
CA LYS A 128 -10.40 8.98 -0.13
C LYS A 128 -9.78 8.98 1.25
N VAL A 129 -8.79 8.13 1.44
CA VAL A 129 -8.00 8.04 2.68
C VAL A 129 -6.54 8.19 2.29
N THR A 130 -5.88 9.18 2.85
CA THR A 130 -4.43 9.34 2.75
C THR A 130 -3.82 8.77 4.02
N LEU A 131 -2.85 7.86 3.87
CA LEU A 131 -2.09 7.32 4.99
C LEU A 131 -0.95 8.30 5.28
N GLU A 132 -1.03 8.92 6.45
CA GLU A 132 0.02 9.81 6.95
C GLU A 132 1.12 8.98 7.63
N PRO A 133 2.35 9.51 7.76
CA PRO A 133 3.38 8.88 8.58
C PRO A 133 2.87 8.58 9.99
N LEU A 134 3.33 7.49 10.59
CA LEU A 134 2.96 7.11 11.96
C LEU A 134 3.41 8.20 12.94
N SER A 135 2.55 8.55 13.89
CA SER A 135 2.95 9.48 14.94
C SER A 135 3.95 8.82 15.91
N VAL A 136 4.87 9.61 16.44
CA VAL A 136 5.83 9.11 17.45
C VAL A 136 5.12 8.48 18.64
N GLY A 137 3.95 9.02 19.05
CA GLY A 137 3.16 8.49 20.16
C GLY A 137 2.53 7.13 19.85
N ASP A 138 2.05 6.93 18.61
CA ASP A 138 1.49 5.63 18.19
C ASP A 138 2.59 4.57 18.12
N VAL A 139 3.77 4.93 17.57
CA VAL A 139 4.94 4.04 17.52
C VAL A 139 5.41 3.68 18.94
N ASP A 140 5.53 4.66 19.84
CA ASP A 140 5.92 4.44 21.23
C ASP A 140 4.93 3.48 21.93
N THR A 141 3.63 3.70 21.75
CA THR A 141 2.58 2.82 22.30
C THR A 141 2.67 1.40 21.71
N TYR A 142 2.96 1.27 20.42
CA TYR A 142 3.16 -0.03 19.78
C TYR A 142 4.39 -0.73 20.36
N TYR A 143 5.53 -0.04 20.45
CA TYR A 143 6.76 -0.60 21.01
C TYR A 143 6.59 -1.01 22.47
N GLN A 144 5.88 -0.21 23.28
CA GLN A 144 5.60 -0.58 24.66
C GLN A 144 4.94 -1.96 24.74
N ARG A 145 3.86 -2.18 23.98
CA ARG A 145 3.13 -3.45 23.98
C ARG A 145 3.97 -4.60 23.43
N ALA A 146 4.63 -4.37 22.30
CA ALA A 146 5.43 -5.40 21.64
C ALA A 146 6.60 -5.86 22.51
N PHE A 147 7.31 -4.93 23.15
CA PHE A 147 8.43 -5.26 24.02
C PHE A 147 7.99 -5.88 25.35
N GLU A 148 6.85 -5.45 25.93
CA GLU A 148 6.24 -6.11 27.08
C GLU A 148 5.89 -7.58 26.77
N GLU A 149 5.31 -7.86 25.56
CA GLU A 149 5.00 -9.23 25.12
C GLU A 149 6.26 -10.09 24.92
N LEU A 150 7.39 -9.48 24.53
CA LEU A 150 8.69 -10.13 24.40
C LEU A 150 9.45 -10.24 25.73
N GLY A 151 8.91 -9.67 26.82
CA GLY A 151 9.55 -9.67 28.13
C GLY A 151 10.78 -8.75 28.21
N LEU A 152 10.87 -7.72 27.39
CA LEU A 152 11.95 -6.73 27.40
C LEU A 152 11.60 -5.54 28.28
N ASP A 153 12.49 -5.19 29.22
CA ASP A 153 12.38 -3.97 30.03
C ASP A 153 13.11 -2.81 29.35
N ILE A 154 12.37 -2.06 28.50
CA ILE A 154 12.91 -0.90 27.81
C ILE A 154 12.50 0.41 28.50
N PRO A 155 13.46 1.26 28.96
CA PRO A 155 13.16 2.57 29.50
C PRO A 155 12.34 3.44 28.51
N GLY A 156 11.39 4.24 29.05
CA GLY A 156 10.49 5.02 28.21
C GLY A 156 11.17 6.08 27.34
N ASP A 157 12.28 6.66 27.79
CA ASP A 157 13.13 7.58 27.04
C ASP A 157 13.80 6.87 25.85
N LEU A 158 14.38 5.69 26.05
CA LEU A 158 15.00 4.89 24.98
C LEU A 158 13.97 4.39 23.97
N ARG A 159 12.80 3.98 24.44
CA ARG A 159 11.69 3.58 23.57
C ARG A 159 11.22 4.76 22.71
N LEU A 160 11.16 5.96 23.31
CA LEU A 160 10.80 7.16 22.58
C LEU A 160 11.83 7.56 21.53
N ASP A 161 13.13 7.37 21.82
CA ASP A 161 14.21 7.60 20.85
C ASP A 161 14.13 6.61 19.68
N ALA A 162 13.87 5.32 19.96
CA ALA A 162 13.58 4.33 18.94
C ALA A 162 12.35 4.72 18.08
N ALA A 163 11.27 5.23 18.72
CA ALA A 163 10.08 5.68 18.03
C ALA A 163 10.35 6.89 17.11
N ARG A 164 11.13 7.87 17.55
CA ARG A 164 11.54 9.01 16.74
C ARG A 164 12.38 8.60 15.54
N ALA A 165 13.28 7.63 15.74
CA ALA A 165 14.17 7.13 14.69
C ALA A 165 13.40 6.43 13.54
N THR A 166 12.14 6.03 13.73
CA THR A 166 11.32 5.49 12.64
C THR A 166 10.97 6.52 11.57
N GLN A 167 11.05 7.81 11.88
CA GLN A 167 10.56 8.90 11.04
C GLN A 167 9.12 8.66 10.53
N GLY A 168 8.31 7.91 11.30
CA GLY A 168 6.93 7.57 10.97
C GLY A 168 6.78 6.46 9.91
N SER A 169 7.85 5.82 9.50
CA SER A 169 7.82 4.71 8.54
C SER A 169 7.42 3.40 9.22
N PRO A 170 6.37 2.70 8.74
CA PRO A 170 6.03 1.35 9.22
C PRO A 170 7.16 0.34 9.00
N TYR A 171 7.94 0.47 7.93
CA TYR A 171 9.07 -0.41 7.67
C TYR A 171 10.21 -0.18 8.66
N MET A 172 10.57 1.07 8.91
CA MET A 172 11.56 1.40 9.95
C MET A 172 11.11 0.98 11.35
N LEU A 173 9.80 1.07 11.64
CA LEU A 173 9.25 0.55 12.90
C LEU A 173 9.54 -0.95 13.05
N GLN A 174 9.34 -1.74 12.00
CA GLN A 174 9.64 -3.16 12.02
C GLN A 174 11.14 -3.44 12.16
N LEU A 175 11.98 -2.75 11.39
CA LEU A 175 13.43 -2.93 11.42
C LEU A 175 14.03 -2.61 12.80
N ILE A 176 13.68 -1.44 13.36
CA ILE A 176 14.20 -1.03 14.67
C ILE A 176 13.70 -1.97 15.76
N GLY A 177 12.41 -2.30 15.75
CA GLY A 177 11.83 -3.24 16.71
C GLY A 177 12.48 -4.61 16.65
N TYR A 178 12.70 -5.15 15.46
CA TYR A 178 13.40 -6.41 15.24
C TYR A 178 14.86 -6.36 15.72
N ASN A 179 15.58 -5.30 15.38
CA ASN A 179 16.98 -5.16 15.77
C ASN A 179 17.15 -4.97 17.30
N ILE A 180 16.23 -4.28 17.98
CA ILE A 180 16.22 -4.21 19.44
C ILE A 180 15.96 -5.61 20.04
N ALA A 181 14.91 -6.31 19.57
CA ALA A 181 14.56 -7.62 20.07
C ALA A 181 15.69 -8.65 19.91
N ASN A 182 16.45 -8.58 18.82
CA ASN A 182 17.59 -9.49 18.57
C ASN A 182 18.84 -9.19 19.39
N ARG A 183 18.98 -7.96 19.92
CA ARG A 183 20.14 -7.53 20.69
C ARG A 183 19.95 -7.67 22.20
N CYS A 184 18.72 -7.92 22.64
CA CYS A 184 18.32 -7.93 24.03
C CYS A 184 17.80 -9.31 24.45
N GLN A 185 17.99 -9.68 25.70
CA GLN A 185 17.46 -10.92 26.26
C GLN A 185 16.22 -10.62 27.13
N ALA A 186 15.25 -11.55 27.12
CA ALA A 186 14.08 -11.41 27.96
C ALA A 186 14.47 -11.35 29.46
N GLY A 187 13.91 -10.40 30.18
CA GLY A 187 14.21 -10.14 31.61
C GLY A 187 15.39 -9.20 31.85
N GLU A 188 16.14 -8.80 30.83
CA GLU A 188 17.19 -7.79 30.94
C GLU A 188 16.66 -6.39 30.64
N ARG A 189 17.25 -5.40 31.34
CA ARG A 189 16.95 -4.00 31.07
C ARG A 189 17.74 -3.54 29.84
N VAL A 190 17.03 -3.05 28.84
CA VAL A 190 17.61 -2.55 27.60
C VAL A 190 18.44 -1.29 27.86
N THR A 191 19.64 -1.23 27.27
CA THR A 191 20.58 -0.12 27.42
C THR A 191 20.54 0.84 26.23
N GLN A 192 21.04 2.07 26.41
CA GLN A 192 21.20 3.06 25.35
C GLN A 192 22.02 2.50 24.18
N GLU A 193 23.17 1.85 24.47
CA GLU A 193 24.05 1.27 23.45
C GLU A 193 23.33 0.23 22.56
N GLN A 194 22.46 -0.58 23.17
CA GLN A 194 21.67 -1.57 22.43
C GLN A 194 20.65 -0.89 21.50
N VAL A 195 20.00 0.18 21.96
CA VAL A 195 19.02 0.94 21.15
C VAL A 195 19.74 1.69 20.03
N ASP A 196 20.82 2.39 20.32
CA ASP A 196 21.60 3.13 19.32
C ASP A 196 22.15 2.18 18.26
N GLY A 197 22.71 1.04 18.68
CA GLY A 197 23.21 0.02 17.76
C GLY A 197 22.08 -0.62 16.91
N ALA A 198 20.86 -0.74 17.45
CA ALA A 198 19.72 -1.22 16.70
C ALA A 198 19.24 -0.18 15.67
N ILE A 199 19.22 1.10 16.03
CA ILE A 199 18.84 2.19 15.14
C ILE A 199 19.84 2.28 13.96
N GLU A 200 21.15 2.27 14.25
CA GLU A 200 22.18 2.34 13.20
C GLU A 200 22.12 1.13 12.24
N ALA A 201 21.99 -0.10 12.77
CA ALA A 201 21.81 -1.26 11.92
C ALA A 201 20.55 -1.15 11.03
N SER A 202 19.45 -0.64 11.61
CA SER A 202 18.20 -0.45 10.87
C SER A 202 18.31 0.62 9.78
N LYS A 203 19.10 1.67 10.00
CA LYS A 203 19.37 2.68 8.94
C LYS A 203 20.13 2.06 7.79
N VAL A 204 21.18 1.30 8.04
CA VAL A 204 21.96 0.62 7.00
C VAL A 204 21.07 -0.33 6.18
N ASP A 205 20.25 -1.15 6.86
CA ASP A 205 19.32 -2.05 6.18
C ASP A 205 18.33 -1.26 5.31
N PHE A 206 17.78 -0.16 5.86
CA PHE A 206 16.81 0.68 5.14
C PHE A 206 17.45 1.39 3.93
N GLU A 207 18.69 1.87 4.06
CA GLU A 207 19.42 2.50 2.97
C GLU A 207 19.61 1.53 1.81
N ASN A 208 20.01 0.29 2.09
CA ASN A 208 20.22 -0.75 1.09
C ASN A 208 18.90 -1.21 0.45
N ASP A 209 17.88 -1.48 1.28
CA ASP A 209 16.64 -2.08 0.81
C ASP A 209 15.71 -1.07 0.14
N VAL A 210 15.69 0.18 0.62
CA VAL A 210 14.73 1.19 0.19
C VAL A 210 15.38 2.33 -0.58
N CYS A 211 16.43 2.98 -0.02
CA CYS A 211 17.00 4.17 -0.67
C CYS A 211 17.68 3.79 -1.98
N GLU A 212 18.58 2.81 -1.97
CA GLU A 212 19.29 2.35 -3.17
C GLU A 212 18.30 1.83 -4.23
N THR A 213 17.35 0.98 -3.83
CA THR A 213 16.35 0.41 -4.73
C THR A 213 15.46 1.49 -5.34
N THR A 214 15.07 2.50 -4.54
CA THR A 214 14.28 3.64 -5.02
C THR A 214 15.05 4.43 -6.06
N LEU A 215 16.32 4.77 -5.81
CA LEU A 215 17.15 5.51 -6.76
C LEU A 215 17.42 4.72 -8.03
N ALA A 216 17.67 3.42 -7.93
CA ALA A 216 17.88 2.54 -9.09
C ALA A 216 16.67 2.46 -10.03
N ALA A 217 15.45 2.68 -9.53
CA ALA A 217 14.22 2.71 -10.32
C ALA A 217 13.95 4.05 -11.01
N LEU A 218 14.70 5.10 -10.68
CA LEU A 218 14.53 6.45 -11.20
C LEU A 218 15.40 6.71 -12.44
N SER A 219 15.01 7.72 -13.24
CA SER A 219 15.89 8.20 -14.30
C SER A 219 17.00 9.09 -13.75
N ASP A 220 18.13 9.23 -14.48
CA ASP A 220 19.25 10.09 -14.11
C ASP A 220 18.81 11.52 -13.76
N GLN A 221 17.82 12.05 -14.47
CA GLN A 221 17.30 13.39 -14.24
C GLN A 221 16.43 13.48 -12.97
N ASP A 222 15.71 12.41 -12.61
CA ASP A 222 14.99 12.35 -11.34
C ASP A 222 15.98 12.29 -10.17
N VAL A 223 17.06 11.51 -10.31
CA VAL A 223 18.15 11.45 -9.33
C VAL A 223 18.84 12.82 -9.21
N ALA A 224 19.15 13.48 -10.33
CA ALA A 224 19.72 14.84 -10.32
C ALA A 224 18.82 15.85 -9.59
N PHE A 225 17.50 15.71 -9.71
CA PHE A 225 16.55 16.54 -8.96
C PHE A 225 16.66 16.29 -7.44
N LEU A 226 16.75 15.02 -7.02
CA LEU A 226 16.88 14.65 -5.61
C LEU A 226 18.24 15.10 -5.04
N VAL A 227 19.31 14.98 -5.81
CA VAL A 227 20.65 15.49 -5.45
C VAL A 227 20.60 17.00 -5.26
N ALA A 228 19.97 17.73 -6.19
CA ALA A 228 19.80 19.19 -6.05
C ALA A 228 18.95 19.59 -4.84
N MET A 229 18.04 18.72 -4.36
CA MET A 229 17.31 18.94 -3.11
C MET A 229 18.20 18.69 -1.88
N ALA A 230 19.17 17.76 -1.95
CA ALA A 230 20.01 17.39 -0.82
C ALA A 230 20.95 18.51 -0.35
N ASP A 231 21.13 19.55 -1.15
CA ASP A 231 21.90 20.75 -0.78
C ASP A 231 21.17 21.67 0.24
N ASP A 232 19.86 21.49 0.43
CA ASP A 232 19.10 22.30 1.37
C ASP A 232 19.18 21.75 2.80
N GLU A 233 19.60 22.59 3.76
CA GLU A 233 19.76 22.18 5.16
C GLU A 233 18.45 22.00 5.90
N ASP A 234 17.41 22.76 5.52
CA ASP A 234 16.11 22.83 6.23
C ASP A 234 15.16 21.64 5.92
N GLY A 235 15.60 20.64 5.17
CA GLY A 235 14.82 19.46 4.80
C GLY A 235 13.63 19.75 3.86
N ALA A 236 13.47 21.00 3.37
CA ALA A 236 12.45 21.38 2.38
C ALA A 236 13.05 22.29 1.31
N SER A 237 13.01 21.84 0.06
CA SER A 237 13.60 22.50 -1.09
C SER A 237 12.60 23.36 -1.84
N ARG A 238 12.98 24.58 -2.19
CA ARG A 238 12.19 25.43 -3.08
C ARG A 238 12.44 25.01 -4.53
N ILE A 239 11.36 24.82 -5.30
CA ILE A 239 11.47 24.32 -6.69
C ILE A 239 12.28 25.24 -7.59
N SER A 240 12.25 26.56 -7.40
CA SER A 240 13.07 27.50 -8.17
C SER A 240 14.57 27.27 -7.94
N ASP A 241 14.95 26.97 -6.68
CA ASP A 241 16.35 26.81 -6.30
C ASP A 241 16.89 25.46 -6.79
N VAL A 242 16.05 24.40 -6.73
CA VAL A 242 16.32 23.12 -7.36
C VAL A 242 16.51 23.27 -8.88
N ALA A 243 15.62 24.03 -9.55
CA ALA A 243 15.74 24.29 -10.99
C ALA A 243 17.04 25.03 -11.35
N GLU A 244 17.45 25.99 -10.55
CA GLU A 244 18.70 26.75 -10.72
C GLU A 244 19.92 25.82 -10.57
N ARG A 245 19.98 24.98 -9.52
CA ARG A 245 21.06 24.01 -9.30
C ARG A 245 21.17 23.00 -10.45
N MET A 246 20.04 22.56 -10.96
CA MET A 246 19.98 21.67 -12.13
C MET A 246 20.28 22.38 -13.46
N SER A 247 20.41 23.71 -13.47
CA SER A 247 20.55 24.51 -14.68
C SER A 247 19.42 24.31 -15.70
N VAL A 248 18.18 24.19 -15.21
CA VAL A 248 16.97 23.97 -16.02
C VAL A 248 15.93 25.07 -15.76
N THR A 249 14.92 25.16 -16.63
CA THR A 249 13.80 26.08 -16.40
C THR A 249 12.89 25.58 -15.27
N PRO A 250 12.22 26.49 -14.53
CA PRO A 250 11.25 26.09 -13.50
C PRO A 250 10.15 25.15 -14.01
N ASP A 251 9.67 25.36 -15.24
CA ASP A 251 8.66 24.49 -15.86
C ASP A 251 9.17 23.08 -16.11
N TYR A 252 10.44 22.97 -16.49
CA TYR A 252 11.09 21.66 -16.65
C TYR A 252 11.25 20.96 -15.32
N ALA A 253 11.65 21.66 -14.26
CA ALA A 253 11.72 21.11 -12.91
C ALA A 253 10.35 20.62 -12.38
N GLN A 254 9.24 21.31 -12.72
CA GLN A 254 7.89 20.87 -12.33
C GLN A 254 7.50 19.49 -12.89
N LYS A 255 8.07 19.07 -14.03
CA LYS A 255 7.83 17.74 -14.58
C LYS A 255 8.40 16.67 -13.66
N TYR A 256 9.64 16.83 -13.21
CA TYR A 256 10.29 15.88 -12.29
C TYR A 256 9.66 15.91 -10.92
N ARG A 257 9.37 17.10 -10.40
CA ARG A 257 8.60 17.27 -9.16
C ARG A 257 7.33 16.41 -9.16
N ARG A 258 6.53 16.49 -10.23
CA ARG A 258 5.27 15.72 -10.33
C ARG A 258 5.54 14.23 -10.34
N ARG A 259 6.49 13.76 -11.15
CA ARG A 259 6.87 12.34 -11.24
C ARG A 259 7.31 11.77 -9.88
N LEU A 260 8.17 12.52 -9.17
CA LEU A 260 8.70 12.09 -7.88
C LEU A 260 7.62 12.10 -6.79
N ILE A 261 6.66 13.03 -6.84
CA ILE A 261 5.48 13.00 -5.96
C ILE A 261 4.59 11.81 -6.31
N ASP A 262 4.33 11.56 -7.58
CA ASP A 262 3.50 10.44 -8.05
C ASP A 262 4.15 9.10 -7.67
N ALA A 263 5.46 9.02 -7.65
CA ALA A 263 6.24 7.87 -7.19
C ALA A 263 6.36 7.76 -5.66
N GLY A 264 5.90 8.75 -4.89
CA GLY A 264 6.00 8.77 -3.43
C GLY A 264 7.40 8.98 -2.87
N VAL A 265 8.35 9.46 -3.68
CA VAL A 265 9.74 9.71 -3.25
C VAL A 265 9.87 11.04 -2.53
N ILE A 266 9.13 12.04 -3.01
CA ILE A 266 9.02 13.36 -2.37
C ILE A 266 7.57 13.71 -2.14
N GLU A 267 7.32 14.67 -1.27
CA GLU A 267 5.99 15.22 -1.02
C GLU A 267 5.98 16.75 -1.01
N GLN A 268 4.81 17.33 -1.14
CA GLN A 268 4.67 18.78 -1.04
C GLN A 268 4.72 19.21 0.42
N ALA A 269 5.77 19.93 0.81
CA ALA A 269 5.89 20.50 2.17
C ALA A 269 4.97 21.72 2.34
N ARG A 270 4.99 22.63 1.37
CA ARG A 270 4.14 23.83 1.27
C ARG A 270 4.13 24.31 -0.19
N ARG A 271 3.34 25.34 -0.50
CA ARG A 271 3.27 25.86 -1.87
C ARG A 271 4.66 26.26 -2.39
N GLY A 272 5.10 25.63 -3.48
CA GLY A 272 6.40 25.87 -4.10
C GLY A 272 7.58 25.15 -3.42
N TYR A 273 7.34 24.35 -2.38
CA TYR A 273 8.35 23.58 -1.68
C TYR A 273 8.03 22.09 -1.66
N VAL A 274 9.07 21.28 -1.70
CA VAL A 274 9.02 19.84 -1.58
C VAL A 274 9.98 19.35 -0.49
N ARG A 275 9.71 18.18 0.06
CA ARG A 275 10.61 17.48 0.97
C ARG A 275 10.68 15.98 0.62
N PHE A 276 11.69 15.30 1.09
CA PHE A 276 11.76 13.85 0.97
C PHE A 276 10.61 13.20 1.75
N ALA A 277 9.94 12.23 1.10
CA ALA A 277 8.90 11.40 1.72
C ALA A 277 9.48 10.07 2.22
N VAL A 278 10.60 9.63 1.62
CA VAL A 278 11.33 8.42 2.02
C VAL A 278 12.25 8.79 3.20
N PRO A 279 12.13 8.15 4.36
CA PRO A 279 13.03 8.36 5.50
C PRO A 279 14.48 8.15 5.12
N TYR A 280 15.37 8.89 5.74
CA TYR A 280 16.85 8.80 5.57
C TYR A 280 17.36 9.01 4.13
N MET A 281 16.50 9.25 3.13
CA MET A 281 16.91 9.51 1.74
C MET A 281 17.85 10.71 1.62
N LEU A 282 17.61 11.76 2.39
CA LEU A 282 18.50 12.95 2.44
C LEU A 282 19.88 12.58 2.94
N ASP A 283 19.96 11.85 4.05
CA ASP A 283 21.25 11.45 4.66
C ASP A 283 22.01 10.49 3.73
N TYR A 284 21.27 9.54 3.13
CA TYR A 284 21.81 8.61 2.14
C TYR A 284 22.40 9.34 0.94
N LEU A 285 21.68 10.27 0.32
CA LEU A 285 22.18 11.04 -0.82
C LEU A 285 23.42 11.84 -0.45
N ARG A 286 23.45 12.47 0.73
CA ARG A 286 24.62 13.22 1.21
C ARG A 286 25.84 12.35 1.46
N SER A 287 25.65 11.09 1.85
CA SER A 287 26.75 10.15 2.04
C SER A 287 27.37 9.66 0.73
N GLN A 288 26.65 9.81 -0.41
CA GLN A 288 27.11 9.41 -1.74
C GLN A 288 27.77 10.55 -2.53
N LEU A 289 27.66 11.81 -2.08
CA LEU A 289 28.25 13.00 -2.69
C LEU A 289 29.64 13.26 -2.13
#